data_9881c719ee1acf5e32f9b268abd7bdcc
#
_entry.id   9881c719ee1acf5e32f9b268abd7bdcc
#
_cell.length_a   1.000
_cell.length_b   1.000
_cell.length_c   1.000
_cell.angle_alpha   90.00
_cell.angle_beta   90.00
_cell.angle_gamma   90.00
#
_symmetry.space_group_name_H-M   'P 1'
#
loop_
_entity.id
_entity.type
_entity.pdbx_description
1 polymer ?
#
loop_
_entity_poly.entity_id
_entity_poly.type
_entity_poly.pdbx_seq_one_letter_code
_entity_poly.pdbx_strand_id
1 'polypeptide(L)'
;ERSPAWLEMLHEYLQSHPQAVVGETGLDRWIENPDIEAQIECFKAQIDLAVELDRPITIHCLRAFGLLDEVLRSVTLPRRGFLLHSYGGPVEMVPGFVKLGAYFSISPYFGHPRKAAQLATFASIPLDRLLAETDAPDMHPPPELNPHPLADAAGKTLNHPANLGVSYDLIAQQHRITREAAEGAVATNFARLFGA
;
A
#
# COMPACT_ATOMS: atom_id res chain seq x y z
N GLU A 1 -3.88 19.54 12.57
CA GLU A 1 -3.04 19.56 13.80
C GLU A 1 -3.23 18.24 14.56
N ARG A 2 -2.15 17.64 15.02
CA ARG A 2 -2.21 16.43 15.86
C ARG A 2 -2.48 16.83 17.31
N SER A 3 -3.36 16.07 18.00
CA SER A 3 -3.46 16.16 19.45
C SER A 3 -2.10 15.86 20.11
N PRO A 4 -1.70 16.52 21.19
CA PRO A 4 -0.48 16.15 21.92
C PRO A 4 -0.44 14.68 22.36
N ALA A 5 -1.59 14.07 22.61
CA ALA A 5 -1.73 12.68 23.05
C ALA A 5 -2.02 11.69 21.88
N TRP A 6 -1.79 12.07 20.63
CA TRP A 6 -2.18 11.24 19.45
C TRP A 6 -1.55 9.85 19.47
N LEU A 7 -0.30 9.74 19.90
CA LEU A 7 0.42 8.46 19.91
C LEU A 7 -0.10 7.54 21.03
N GLU A 8 -0.39 8.10 22.21
CA GLU A 8 -1.00 7.38 23.32
C GLU A 8 -2.40 6.86 22.95
N MET A 9 -3.23 7.71 22.34
CA MET A 9 -4.55 7.31 21.83
C MET A 9 -4.45 6.18 20.78
N LEU A 10 -3.49 6.26 19.86
CA LEU A 10 -3.26 5.22 18.86
C LEU A 10 -2.81 3.90 19.51
N HIS A 11 -1.92 3.97 20.49
CA HIS A 11 -1.46 2.83 21.26
C HIS A 11 -2.61 2.13 22.00
N GLU A 12 -3.43 2.88 22.75
CA GLU A 12 -4.61 2.35 23.43
C GLU A 12 -5.61 1.71 22.47
N TYR A 13 -5.85 2.36 21.30
CA TYR A 13 -6.73 1.81 20.28
C TYR A 13 -6.22 0.48 19.74
N LEU A 14 -4.94 0.39 19.40
CA LEU A 14 -4.33 -0.84 18.90
C LEU A 14 -4.32 -1.97 19.93
N GLN A 15 -4.15 -1.64 21.23
CA GLN A 15 -4.24 -2.64 22.30
C GLN A 15 -5.67 -3.17 22.45
N SER A 16 -6.68 -2.30 22.35
CA SER A 16 -8.09 -2.71 22.48
C SER A 16 -8.65 -3.41 21.23
N HIS A 17 -7.96 -3.30 20.06
CA HIS A 17 -8.37 -3.88 18.80
C HIS A 17 -7.28 -4.79 18.22
N PRO A 18 -7.17 -6.06 18.66
CA PRO A 18 -6.09 -6.96 18.25
C PRO A 18 -5.99 -7.22 16.75
N GLN A 19 -7.06 -7.01 15.99
CA GLN A 19 -7.08 -7.16 14.52
C GLN A 19 -6.68 -5.88 13.77
N ALA A 20 -6.54 -4.74 14.46
CA ALA A 20 -6.16 -3.50 13.80
C ALA A 20 -4.69 -3.53 13.35
N VAL A 21 -4.44 -2.88 12.22
CA VAL A 21 -3.11 -2.66 11.67
C VAL A 21 -2.73 -1.18 11.82
N VAL A 22 -1.44 -0.87 11.79
CA VAL A 22 -0.99 0.52 11.79
C VAL A 22 -1.06 1.06 10.36
N GLY A 23 -1.68 2.20 10.18
CA GLY A 23 -1.75 2.85 8.86
C GLY A 23 -3.08 3.58 8.64
N GLU A 24 -3.14 4.36 7.61
CA GLU A 24 -2.10 4.58 6.61
C GLU A 24 -1.11 5.64 7.11
N THR A 25 0.19 5.42 6.94
CA THR A 25 1.27 6.33 7.36
C THR A 25 2.39 6.36 6.34
N GLY A 26 3.24 7.37 6.34
CA GLY A 26 4.36 7.42 5.38
C GLY A 26 4.74 8.84 4.97
N LEU A 27 5.20 8.99 3.71
CA LEU A 27 5.79 10.22 3.21
C LEU A 27 5.11 10.68 1.91
N ASP A 28 4.60 11.90 1.91
CA ASP A 28 3.97 12.52 0.77
C ASP A 28 4.57 13.91 0.48
N ARG A 29 5.27 14.02 -0.66
CA ARG A 29 5.78 15.29 -1.19
C ARG A 29 4.86 15.92 -2.24
N TRP A 30 3.71 15.33 -2.51
CA TRP A 30 2.77 15.86 -3.48
C TRP A 30 1.75 16.82 -2.85
N ILE A 31 1.49 16.70 -1.56
CA ILE A 31 0.60 17.62 -0.87
C ILE A 31 1.14 19.05 -0.93
N GLU A 32 0.28 20.03 -0.81
CA GLU A 32 0.67 21.44 -0.77
C GLU A 32 1.44 21.75 0.53
N ASN A 33 2.62 22.36 0.40
CA ASN A 33 3.51 22.72 1.52
C ASN A 33 3.80 21.54 2.50
N PRO A 34 4.40 20.44 2.02
CA PRO A 34 4.63 19.28 2.87
C PRO A 34 5.66 19.56 3.96
N ASP A 35 5.28 19.36 5.22
CA ASP A 35 6.22 19.33 6.34
C ASP A 35 6.85 17.93 6.43
N ILE A 36 7.94 17.74 5.73
CA ILE A 36 8.62 16.45 5.62
C ILE A 36 9.24 16.00 6.94
N GLU A 37 9.74 16.91 7.76
CA GLU A 37 10.33 16.58 9.08
C GLU A 37 9.24 16.04 10.02
N ALA A 38 8.10 16.71 10.09
CA ALA A 38 6.95 16.23 10.87
C ALA A 38 6.38 14.88 10.33
N GLN A 39 6.40 14.67 9.00
CA GLN A 39 6.00 13.37 8.43
C GLN A 39 6.96 12.26 8.86
N ILE A 40 8.28 12.49 8.79
CA ILE A 40 9.31 11.50 9.19
C ILE A 40 9.16 11.17 10.67
N GLU A 41 9.04 12.18 11.54
CA GLU A 41 8.84 11.99 12.98
C GLU A 41 7.62 11.12 13.26
N CYS A 42 6.48 11.49 12.69
CA CYS A 42 5.22 10.76 12.84
C CYS A 42 5.31 9.32 12.31
N PHE A 43 5.94 9.14 11.14
CA PHE A 43 6.11 7.84 10.50
C PHE A 43 6.99 6.91 11.36
N LYS A 44 8.14 7.40 11.86
CA LYS A 44 9.02 6.62 12.76
C LYS A 44 8.29 6.20 14.04
N ALA A 45 7.57 7.11 14.68
CA ALA A 45 6.82 6.79 15.89
C ALA A 45 5.75 5.69 15.64
N GLN A 46 5.12 5.68 14.47
CA GLN A 46 4.16 4.64 14.10
C GLN A 46 4.83 3.31 13.74
N ILE A 47 6.04 3.33 13.13
CA ILE A 47 6.83 2.12 12.93
C ILE A 47 7.20 1.51 14.27
N ASP A 48 7.70 2.31 15.21
CA ASP A 48 8.09 1.84 16.55
C ASP A 48 6.89 1.18 17.26
N LEU A 49 5.70 1.79 17.16
CA LEU A 49 4.47 1.24 17.71
C LEU A 49 4.07 -0.08 17.03
N ALA A 50 4.22 -0.17 15.70
CA ALA A 50 3.92 -1.39 14.95
C ALA A 50 4.88 -2.54 15.37
N VAL A 51 6.16 -2.22 15.62
CA VAL A 51 7.16 -3.18 16.11
C VAL A 51 6.84 -3.61 17.53
N GLU A 52 6.55 -2.66 18.44
CA GLU A 52 6.23 -2.92 19.84
C GLU A 52 5.02 -3.86 19.97
N LEU A 53 3.96 -3.62 19.22
CA LEU A 53 2.72 -4.37 19.30
C LEU A 53 2.63 -5.56 18.34
N ASP A 54 3.71 -5.90 17.59
CA ASP A 54 3.77 -6.92 16.53
C ASP A 54 2.61 -6.75 15.51
N ARG A 55 2.38 -5.52 15.06
CA ARG A 55 1.33 -5.18 14.09
C ARG A 55 1.87 -5.02 12.69
N PRO A 56 1.12 -5.44 11.66
CA PRO A 56 1.41 -5.05 10.29
C PRO A 56 1.29 -3.52 10.14
N ILE A 57 2.05 -2.96 9.20
CA ILE A 57 1.99 -1.53 8.87
C ILE A 57 1.78 -1.32 7.37
N THR A 58 0.87 -0.41 7.02
CA THR A 58 0.59 0.01 5.64
C THR A 58 1.18 1.40 5.41
N ILE A 59 2.03 1.49 4.38
CA ILE A 59 2.87 2.66 4.13
C ILE A 59 2.48 3.33 2.82
N HIS A 60 2.15 4.61 2.92
CA HIS A 60 1.94 5.53 1.81
C HIS A 60 3.25 6.16 1.36
N CYS A 61 3.47 6.29 0.03
CA CYS A 61 4.59 7.05 -0.48
C CYS A 61 4.29 7.72 -1.81
N LEU A 62 4.33 9.05 -1.83
CA LEU A 62 4.26 9.84 -3.06
C LEU A 62 5.46 10.78 -3.19
N ARG A 63 6.19 10.66 -4.32
CA ARG A 63 7.37 11.49 -4.68
C ARG A 63 8.47 11.52 -3.61
N ALA A 64 8.55 10.50 -2.75
CA ALA A 64 9.48 10.45 -1.61
C ALA A 64 10.22 9.10 -1.47
N PHE A 65 10.25 8.24 -2.49
CA PHE A 65 10.76 6.85 -2.39
C PHE A 65 12.22 6.76 -1.92
N GLY A 66 13.12 7.68 -2.37
CA GLY A 66 14.51 7.72 -1.88
C GLY A 66 14.58 7.99 -0.38
N LEU A 67 13.83 8.98 0.10
CA LEU A 67 13.75 9.31 1.52
C LEU A 67 13.06 8.19 2.32
N LEU A 68 12.05 7.54 1.74
CA LEU A 68 11.42 6.38 2.36
C LEU A 68 12.43 5.25 2.59
N ASP A 69 13.27 4.92 1.59
CA ASP A 69 14.33 3.90 1.74
C ASP A 69 15.32 4.27 2.85
N GLU A 70 15.75 5.54 2.91
CA GLU A 70 16.63 6.05 3.97
C GLU A 70 16.00 5.88 5.36
N VAL A 71 14.73 6.26 5.53
CA VAL A 71 14.02 6.13 6.80
C VAL A 71 13.87 4.67 7.19
N LEU A 72 13.41 3.81 6.28
CA LEU A 72 13.21 2.38 6.56
C LEU A 72 14.51 1.66 6.95
N ARG A 73 15.66 2.07 6.38
CA ARG A 73 16.97 1.54 6.78
C ARG A 73 17.48 2.06 8.12
N SER A 74 16.92 3.15 8.61
CA SER A 74 17.35 3.80 9.87
C SER A 74 16.61 3.31 11.12
N VAL A 75 15.59 2.46 10.97
CA VAL A 75 14.71 2.00 12.04
C VAL A 75 14.64 0.48 12.11
N THR A 76 14.16 -0.05 13.24
CA THR A 76 13.74 -1.46 13.33
C THR A 76 12.42 -1.62 12.58
N LEU A 77 12.29 -2.67 11.78
CA LEU A 77 11.08 -2.93 10.99
C LEU A 77 10.25 -4.07 11.60
N PRO A 78 8.92 -4.07 11.39
CA PRO A 78 8.05 -5.16 11.82
C PRO A 78 8.51 -6.51 11.26
N ARG A 79 8.54 -7.53 12.10
CA ARG A 79 9.05 -8.87 11.74
C ARG A 79 8.30 -9.53 10.59
N ARG A 80 7.00 -9.25 10.45
CA ARG A 80 6.16 -9.76 9.36
C ARG A 80 6.37 -9.02 8.03
N GLY A 81 7.09 -7.89 8.06
CA GLY A 81 7.24 -6.97 6.96
C GLY A 81 6.23 -5.83 7.01
N PHE A 82 6.08 -5.14 5.90
CA PHE A 82 5.21 -3.98 5.76
C PHE A 82 4.65 -3.91 4.33
N LEU A 83 3.52 -3.22 4.16
CA LEU A 83 2.91 -2.99 2.86
C LEU A 83 3.27 -1.60 2.33
N LEU A 84 3.88 -1.54 1.14
CA LEU A 84 3.91 -0.34 0.32
C LEU A 84 2.64 -0.34 -0.53
N HIS A 85 1.61 0.40 -0.08
CA HIS A 85 0.33 0.39 -0.77
C HIS A 85 0.41 1.16 -2.08
N SER A 86 -0.36 0.72 -3.06
CA SER A 86 -0.48 1.34 -4.39
C SER A 86 0.87 1.76 -4.99
N TYR A 87 1.83 0.82 -5.05
CA TYR A 87 3.23 1.12 -5.34
C TYR A 87 3.42 1.76 -6.72
N GLY A 88 3.72 3.04 -6.73
CA GLY A 88 4.02 3.81 -7.94
C GLY A 88 5.49 4.22 -8.08
N GLY A 89 6.37 3.59 -7.31
CA GLY A 89 7.80 3.93 -7.24
C GLY A 89 8.65 3.34 -8.36
N PRO A 90 9.97 3.69 -8.38
CA PRO A 90 10.93 3.21 -9.36
C PRO A 90 11.15 1.70 -9.26
N VAL A 91 11.26 1.02 -10.41
CA VAL A 91 11.51 -0.43 -10.48
C VAL A 91 12.86 -0.81 -9.85
N GLU A 92 13.85 0.06 -9.94
CA GLU A 92 15.19 -0.14 -9.39
C GLU A 92 15.20 -0.26 -7.85
N MET A 93 14.19 0.30 -7.18
CA MET A 93 14.08 0.25 -5.73
C MET A 93 13.40 -1.02 -5.21
N VAL A 94 12.68 -1.74 -6.08
CA VAL A 94 11.95 -2.96 -5.70
C VAL A 94 12.84 -3.98 -4.98
N PRO A 95 14.04 -4.36 -5.51
CA PRO A 95 14.89 -5.34 -4.83
C PRO A 95 15.35 -4.89 -3.44
N GLY A 96 15.58 -3.58 -3.26
CA GLY A 96 15.93 -2.98 -1.97
C GLY A 96 14.79 -3.14 -0.94
N PHE A 97 13.59 -2.74 -1.32
CA PHE A 97 12.42 -2.85 -0.46
C PHE A 97 12.05 -4.32 -0.16
N VAL A 98 12.17 -5.23 -1.14
CA VAL A 98 11.97 -6.67 -0.90
C VAL A 98 12.92 -7.20 0.19
N LYS A 99 14.20 -6.80 0.16
CA LYS A 99 15.19 -7.18 1.20
C LYS A 99 14.83 -6.62 2.58
N LEU A 100 14.14 -5.49 2.64
CA LEU A 100 13.63 -4.92 3.89
C LEU A 100 12.33 -5.58 4.38
N GLY A 101 11.74 -6.49 3.60
CA GLY A 101 10.52 -7.21 3.95
C GLY A 101 9.24 -6.60 3.39
N ALA A 102 9.32 -5.72 2.39
CA ALA A 102 8.16 -5.11 1.78
C ALA A 102 7.25 -6.11 1.06
N TYR A 103 5.95 -5.88 1.18
CA TYR A 103 4.90 -6.28 0.27
C TYR A 103 4.46 -5.07 -0.54
N PHE A 104 3.83 -5.30 -1.69
CA PHE A 104 3.42 -4.23 -2.61
C PHE A 104 1.99 -4.49 -3.07
N SER A 105 1.12 -3.50 -3.03
CA SER A 105 -0.22 -3.65 -3.58
C SER A 105 -0.39 -2.90 -4.90
N ILE A 106 -1.27 -3.45 -5.71
CA ILE A 106 -1.70 -2.89 -6.97
C ILE A 106 -3.19 -2.57 -6.92
N SER A 107 -3.56 -1.36 -7.34
CA SER A 107 -4.95 -0.94 -7.48
C SER A 107 -5.41 -0.96 -8.95
N PRO A 108 -6.73 -0.95 -9.23
CA PRO A 108 -7.29 -0.92 -10.57
C PRO A 108 -6.83 0.28 -11.41
N TYR A 109 -6.42 1.37 -10.74
CA TYR A 109 -5.93 2.59 -11.36
C TYR A 109 -4.71 2.38 -12.27
N PHE A 110 -3.87 1.38 -11.97
CA PHE A 110 -2.72 1.06 -12.82
C PHE A 110 -3.09 0.50 -14.19
N GLY A 111 -4.37 0.13 -14.40
CA GLY A 111 -4.91 -0.20 -15.72
C GLY A 111 -5.01 0.99 -16.69
N HIS A 112 -4.89 2.25 -16.21
CA HIS A 112 -4.92 3.40 -17.11
C HIS A 112 -3.70 3.42 -18.05
N PRO A 113 -3.87 3.72 -19.37
CA PRO A 113 -2.77 3.77 -20.34
C PRO A 113 -1.61 4.67 -19.91
N ARG A 114 -1.91 5.79 -19.24
CA ARG A 114 -0.89 6.71 -18.69
C ARG A 114 -0.05 6.11 -17.56
N LYS A 115 -0.45 4.96 -17.01
CA LYS A 115 0.23 4.22 -15.94
C LYS A 115 0.99 3.00 -16.42
N ALA A 116 1.06 2.77 -17.74
CA ALA A 116 1.70 1.58 -18.31
C ALA A 116 3.13 1.34 -17.82
N ALA A 117 3.92 2.40 -17.63
CA ALA A 117 5.29 2.27 -17.10
C ALA A 117 5.30 1.81 -15.63
N GLN A 118 4.41 2.36 -14.79
CA GLN A 118 4.27 1.92 -13.40
C GLN A 118 3.69 0.51 -13.34
N LEU A 119 2.69 0.18 -14.17
CA LEU A 119 2.14 -1.17 -14.26
C LEU A 119 3.22 -2.20 -14.59
N ALA A 120 4.13 -1.89 -15.53
CA ALA A 120 5.22 -2.78 -15.89
C ALA A 120 6.19 -3.08 -14.72
N THR A 121 6.29 -2.20 -13.72
CA THR A 121 7.10 -2.42 -12.51
C THR A 121 6.63 -3.66 -11.75
N PHE A 122 5.32 -3.96 -11.75
CA PHE A 122 4.77 -5.10 -11.02
C PHE A 122 5.25 -6.46 -11.56
N ALA A 123 5.67 -6.54 -12.82
CA ALA A 123 6.30 -7.74 -13.36
C ALA A 123 7.66 -8.06 -12.71
N SER A 124 8.31 -7.08 -12.09
CA SER A 124 9.60 -7.23 -11.40
C SER A 124 9.45 -7.50 -9.90
N ILE A 125 8.26 -7.35 -9.34
CA ILE A 125 7.98 -7.65 -7.92
C ILE A 125 7.74 -9.15 -7.81
N PRO A 126 8.41 -9.88 -6.87
CA PRO A 126 8.15 -11.29 -6.66
C PRO A 126 6.67 -11.56 -6.35
N LEU A 127 6.09 -12.58 -6.96
CA LEU A 127 4.67 -12.89 -6.80
C LEU A 127 4.28 -13.13 -5.32
N ASP A 128 5.20 -13.68 -4.52
CA ASP A 128 5.02 -13.89 -3.07
C ASP A 128 5.11 -12.60 -2.23
N ARG A 129 5.19 -11.44 -2.88
CA ARG A 129 5.23 -10.10 -2.27
C ARG A 129 4.12 -9.18 -2.79
N LEU A 130 3.22 -9.69 -3.64
CA LEU A 130 2.12 -8.90 -4.20
C LEU A 130 0.83 -9.06 -3.41
N LEU A 131 0.13 -7.93 -3.27
CA LEU A 131 -1.23 -7.84 -2.75
C LEU A 131 -2.11 -7.08 -3.76
N ALA A 132 -3.42 -7.29 -3.65
CA ALA A 132 -4.42 -6.58 -4.43
C ALA A 132 -5.21 -5.65 -3.52
N GLU A 133 -5.49 -4.45 -4.01
CA GLU A 133 -6.31 -3.46 -3.34
C GLU A 133 -7.23 -2.74 -4.33
N THR A 134 -8.14 -1.91 -3.84
CA THR A 134 -8.96 -1.03 -4.67
C THR A 134 -8.62 0.43 -4.49
N ASP A 135 -8.25 0.82 -3.27
CA ASP A 135 -8.11 2.20 -2.83
C ASP A 135 -9.43 3.01 -2.99
N ALA A 136 -10.56 2.29 -2.92
CA ALA A 136 -11.88 2.91 -3.05
C ALA A 136 -12.16 3.86 -1.86
N PRO A 137 -12.79 5.03 -2.10
CA PRO A 137 -13.50 5.44 -3.32
C PRO A 137 -12.64 6.09 -4.41
N ASP A 138 -11.35 6.23 -4.21
CA ASP A 138 -10.42 6.79 -5.18
C ASP A 138 -9.85 5.71 -6.12
N MET A 139 -8.88 6.03 -6.95
CA MET A 139 -8.10 5.10 -7.78
C MET A 139 -8.97 4.19 -8.69
N HIS A 140 -10.07 4.75 -9.26
CA HIS A 140 -10.95 3.99 -10.17
C HIS A 140 -10.20 3.48 -11.41
N PRO A 141 -10.57 2.30 -11.95
CA PRO A 141 -10.03 1.81 -13.22
C PRO A 141 -10.45 2.69 -14.39
N PRO A 142 -9.76 2.58 -15.56
CA PRO A 142 -10.26 3.19 -16.78
C PRO A 142 -11.60 2.58 -17.19
N PRO A 143 -12.46 3.33 -17.93
CA PRO A 143 -13.81 2.88 -18.24
C PRO A 143 -13.91 1.48 -18.85
N GLU A 144 -12.98 1.13 -19.72
CA GLU A 144 -12.92 -0.17 -20.41
C GLU A 144 -12.59 -1.36 -19.48
N LEU A 145 -12.04 -1.09 -18.31
CA LEU A 145 -11.72 -2.09 -17.27
C LEU A 145 -12.60 -1.96 -16.03
N ASN A 146 -13.71 -1.19 -16.08
CA ASN A 146 -14.55 -0.89 -14.94
C ASN A 146 -15.88 -1.68 -14.94
N PRO A 147 -15.92 -2.90 -14.40
CA PRO A 147 -17.15 -3.69 -14.35
C PRO A 147 -18.17 -3.17 -13.34
N HIS A 148 -17.75 -2.35 -12.36
CA HIS A 148 -18.61 -1.79 -11.33
C HIS A 148 -18.49 -0.26 -11.28
N PRO A 149 -19.04 0.46 -12.29
CA PRO A 149 -19.00 1.91 -12.34
C PRO A 149 -19.78 2.51 -11.17
N LEU A 150 -19.20 3.53 -10.54
CA LEU A 150 -19.79 4.27 -9.43
C LEU A 150 -19.57 5.75 -9.64
N ALA A 151 -20.55 6.57 -9.27
CA ALA A 151 -20.43 8.01 -9.21
C ALA A 151 -21.13 8.55 -7.95
N ASP A 152 -20.65 9.67 -7.44
CA ASP A 152 -21.33 10.40 -6.37
C ASP A 152 -22.55 11.18 -6.88
N ALA A 153 -23.26 11.86 -5.99
CA ALA A 153 -24.43 12.65 -6.32
C ALA A 153 -24.14 13.85 -7.26
N ALA A 154 -22.86 14.28 -7.34
CA ALA A 154 -22.40 15.35 -8.23
C ALA A 154 -21.92 14.81 -9.60
N GLY A 155 -21.95 13.48 -9.81
CA GLY A 155 -21.47 12.83 -11.03
C GLY A 155 -19.96 12.62 -11.10
N LYS A 156 -19.22 12.84 -10.01
CA LYS A 156 -17.78 12.52 -9.94
C LYS A 156 -17.62 11.01 -9.95
N THR A 157 -16.78 10.48 -10.83
CA THR A 157 -16.45 9.06 -10.87
C THR A 157 -15.73 8.64 -9.60
N LEU A 158 -16.21 7.55 -9.00
CA LEU A 158 -15.62 6.92 -7.83
C LEU A 158 -15.21 5.48 -8.16
N ASN A 159 -14.33 4.91 -7.35
CA ASN A 159 -14.01 3.49 -7.42
C ASN A 159 -14.97 2.69 -6.52
N HIS A 160 -15.49 1.59 -7.04
CA HIS A 160 -16.31 0.66 -6.27
C HIS A 160 -15.41 -0.47 -5.69
N PRO A 161 -15.55 -0.88 -4.41
CA PRO A 161 -14.71 -1.94 -3.83
C PRO A 161 -14.77 -3.28 -4.58
N ALA A 162 -15.88 -3.59 -5.27
CA ALA A 162 -16.00 -4.78 -6.12
C ALA A 162 -15.05 -4.77 -7.34
N ASN A 163 -14.43 -3.65 -7.67
CA ASN A 163 -13.37 -3.57 -8.70
C ASN A 163 -12.05 -4.24 -8.28
N LEU A 164 -11.99 -4.83 -7.08
CA LEU A 164 -10.82 -5.64 -6.65
C LEU A 164 -10.45 -6.72 -7.66
N GLY A 165 -11.44 -7.25 -8.39
CA GLY A 165 -11.21 -8.22 -9.47
C GLY A 165 -10.25 -7.73 -10.55
N VAL A 166 -10.29 -6.44 -10.86
CA VAL A 166 -9.38 -5.83 -11.86
C VAL A 166 -7.93 -5.87 -11.38
N SER A 167 -7.68 -5.68 -10.08
CA SER A 167 -6.32 -5.76 -9.53
C SER A 167 -5.73 -7.17 -9.67
N TYR A 168 -6.53 -8.22 -9.47
CA TYR A 168 -6.12 -9.60 -9.72
C TYR A 168 -5.82 -9.85 -11.21
N ASP A 169 -6.66 -9.32 -12.12
CA ASP A 169 -6.43 -9.44 -13.56
C ASP A 169 -5.12 -8.76 -13.98
N LEU A 170 -4.81 -7.58 -13.42
CA LEU A 170 -3.54 -6.89 -13.67
C LEU A 170 -2.35 -7.70 -13.14
N ILE A 171 -2.42 -8.30 -11.95
CA ILE A 171 -1.37 -9.19 -11.42
C ILE A 171 -1.18 -10.38 -12.36
N ALA A 172 -2.27 -11.06 -12.73
CA ALA A 172 -2.25 -12.21 -13.63
C ALA A 172 -1.58 -11.88 -14.96
N GLN A 173 -1.91 -10.72 -15.53
CA GLN A 173 -1.32 -10.23 -16.78
C GLN A 173 0.19 -9.99 -16.66
N GLN A 174 0.63 -9.26 -15.59
CA GLN A 174 2.03 -8.92 -15.40
C GLN A 174 2.91 -10.15 -15.17
N HIS A 175 2.39 -11.17 -14.47
CA HIS A 175 3.10 -12.41 -14.16
C HIS A 175 2.85 -13.56 -15.15
N ARG A 176 1.98 -13.36 -16.16
CA ARG A 176 1.60 -14.38 -17.17
C ARG A 176 1.09 -15.67 -16.53
N ILE A 177 0.24 -15.54 -15.53
CA ILE A 177 -0.42 -16.61 -14.78
C ILE A 177 -1.94 -16.51 -14.92
N THR A 178 -2.68 -17.51 -14.44
CA THR A 178 -4.14 -17.42 -14.39
C THR A 178 -4.58 -16.51 -13.26
N ARG A 179 -5.81 -16.00 -13.35
CA ARG A 179 -6.43 -15.18 -12.28
C ARG A 179 -6.50 -15.96 -10.97
N GLU A 180 -6.90 -17.23 -11.02
CA GLU A 180 -6.99 -18.10 -9.84
C GLU A 180 -5.62 -18.25 -9.15
N ALA A 181 -4.54 -18.35 -9.94
CA ALA A 181 -3.18 -18.39 -9.39
C ALA A 181 -2.79 -17.06 -8.73
N ALA A 182 -3.19 -15.92 -9.31
CA ALA A 182 -2.97 -14.60 -8.71
C ALA A 182 -3.75 -14.44 -7.40
N GLU A 183 -5.04 -14.83 -7.37
CA GLU A 183 -5.88 -14.81 -6.19
C GLU A 183 -5.31 -15.68 -5.07
N GLY A 184 -4.86 -16.90 -5.38
CA GLY A 184 -4.24 -17.81 -4.43
C GLY A 184 -2.92 -17.28 -3.85
N ALA A 185 -2.08 -16.68 -4.68
CA ALA A 185 -0.84 -16.05 -4.24
C ALA A 185 -1.12 -14.86 -3.31
N VAL A 186 -2.03 -13.96 -3.71
CA VAL A 186 -2.42 -12.79 -2.91
C VAL A 186 -3.04 -13.22 -1.57
N ALA A 187 -3.92 -14.21 -1.54
CA ALA A 187 -4.50 -14.73 -0.30
C ALA A 187 -3.40 -15.26 0.65
N THR A 188 -2.44 -16.00 0.11
CA THR A 188 -1.29 -16.51 0.89
C THR A 188 -0.44 -15.36 1.45
N ASN A 189 -0.16 -14.35 0.64
CA ASN A 189 0.64 -13.19 1.04
C ASN A 189 -0.10 -12.36 2.10
N PHE A 190 -1.42 -12.18 1.93
CA PHE A 190 -2.27 -11.49 2.89
C PHE A 190 -2.22 -12.19 4.25
N ALA A 191 -2.38 -13.50 4.28
CA ALA A 191 -2.31 -14.28 5.51
C ALA A 191 -0.92 -14.16 6.18
N ARG A 192 0.17 -14.15 5.41
CA ARG A 192 1.53 -13.99 5.95
C ARG A 192 1.75 -12.62 6.57
N LEU A 193 1.30 -11.54 5.90
CA LEU A 193 1.51 -10.18 6.37
C LEU A 193 0.57 -9.83 7.52
N PHE A 194 -0.72 -10.09 7.35
CA PHE A 194 -1.76 -9.65 8.29
C PHE A 194 -2.11 -10.68 9.35
N GLY A 195 -1.70 -11.94 9.20
CA GLY A 195 -1.93 -12.99 10.18
C GLY A 195 -3.36 -13.52 10.20
N ALA A 196 -4.05 -13.46 9.04
CA ALA A 196 -5.43 -13.91 8.86
C ALA A 196 -5.52 -15.37 8.45
#